data_81590547850e050fbb0ca1970de39de6
#
_entry.id   81590547850e050fbb0ca1970de39de6
#
_cell.length_a   1.000
_cell.length_b   1.000
_cell.length_c   1.000
_cell.angle_alpha   90.00
_cell.angle_beta   90.00
_cell.angle_gamma   90.00
#
_symmetry.space_group_name_H-M   'P 1'
#
loop_
_entity.id
_entity.type
_entity.pdbx_description
1 polymer ?
#
loop_
_entity_poly.entity_id
_entity_poly.type
_entity_poly.pdbx_seq_one_letter_code
_entity_poly.pdbx_strand_id
1 'polypeptide(L)'
;MPYVTSPDGCRIHYSVQGAGSTPVVLVQGLGLSSRFWFDVPDRLLAENSDLRIVLPDNRGTGFSDRSPKLFRVRTMADDVARVLDACDIDAAHVVGISMGGMIAQQLALRHKSRVKGLVLMATTPGLPYGRLPPMKSLATLLTMPSKLRKEESAIHIAKLLLPEAEWPRAREIFDGWIDLIQTSPVEPRAFFDQFAAVCAHWTGKEIADISCPTHVITGDSDALIPPKNSEWLSQRIPGAELHVLAGVGHAIPAQDRDVVARTVSRLIARVGGGTAEAPRKVA
;
A
#
# COMPACT_ATOMS: atom_id res chain seq x y z
N MET A 1 1.04 -2.34 -23.25
CA MET A 1 0.99 -2.01 -21.81
C MET A 1 1.31 -0.52 -21.68
N PRO A 2 0.53 0.26 -20.96
CA PRO A 2 0.75 1.69 -20.79
C PRO A 2 1.94 1.97 -19.84
N TYR A 3 2.71 3.01 -20.20
CA TYR A 3 3.84 3.51 -19.42
C TYR A 3 3.83 5.03 -19.35
N VAL A 4 4.33 5.58 -18.25
CA VAL A 4 4.69 6.97 -18.13
C VAL A 4 6.18 7.07 -17.82
N THR A 5 6.87 8.06 -18.38
CA THR A 5 8.31 8.23 -18.14
C THR A 5 8.54 9.34 -17.13
N SER A 6 9.25 9.02 -16.06
CA SER A 6 9.68 9.98 -15.04
C SER A 6 10.85 10.84 -15.55
N PRO A 7 11.12 12.02 -14.97
CA PRO A 7 12.19 12.93 -15.41
C PRO A 7 13.60 12.34 -15.37
N ASP A 8 13.80 11.27 -14.58
CA ASP A 8 15.07 10.53 -14.50
C ASP A 8 15.18 9.41 -15.56
N GLY A 9 14.20 9.29 -16.47
CA GLY A 9 14.14 8.29 -17.52
C GLY A 9 13.53 6.95 -17.12
N CYS A 10 13.14 6.77 -15.85
CA CYS A 10 12.50 5.56 -15.37
C CYS A 10 11.08 5.45 -15.92
N ARG A 11 10.76 4.36 -16.64
CA ARG A 11 9.40 4.09 -17.12
C ARG A 11 8.59 3.38 -16.04
N ILE A 12 7.45 3.95 -15.73
CA ILE A 12 6.49 3.41 -14.75
C ILE A 12 5.33 2.79 -15.50
N HIS A 13 5.17 1.50 -15.33
CA HIS A 13 4.03 0.74 -15.85
C HIS A 13 2.81 0.98 -14.97
N TYR A 14 1.64 0.98 -15.57
CA TYR A 14 0.37 0.95 -14.85
C TYR A 14 -0.69 0.19 -15.64
N SER A 15 -1.71 -0.26 -14.94
CA SER A 15 -2.92 -0.80 -15.56
C SER A 15 -4.15 -0.08 -15.01
N VAL A 16 -5.25 -0.16 -15.75
CA VAL A 16 -6.53 0.44 -15.37
C VAL A 16 -7.61 -0.62 -15.48
N GLN A 17 -8.47 -0.71 -14.47
CA GLN A 17 -9.63 -1.58 -14.43
C GLN A 17 -10.87 -0.75 -14.13
N GLY A 18 -12.00 -1.09 -14.79
CA GLY A 18 -13.21 -0.27 -14.74
C GLY A 18 -13.10 1.00 -15.61
N ALA A 19 -14.26 1.58 -15.95
CA ALA A 19 -14.36 2.76 -16.81
C ALA A 19 -15.25 3.86 -16.20
N GLY A 20 -15.50 3.77 -14.89
CA GLY A 20 -16.35 4.70 -14.18
C GLY A 20 -15.73 6.08 -13.96
N SER A 21 -16.49 6.96 -13.34
CA SER A 21 -16.11 8.37 -13.10
C SER A 21 -15.39 8.58 -11.76
N THR A 22 -15.33 7.57 -10.89
CA THR A 22 -14.73 7.64 -9.55
C THR A 22 -13.34 6.98 -9.54
N PRO A 23 -12.24 7.77 -9.63
CA PRO A 23 -10.89 7.21 -9.68
C PRO A 23 -10.41 6.74 -8.31
N VAL A 24 -9.81 5.55 -8.31
CA VAL A 24 -9.11 4.95 -7.15
C VAL A 24 -7.71 4.51 -7.59
N VAL A 25 -6.69 4.84 -6.83
CA VAL A 25 -5.31 4.36 -7.06
C VAL A 25 -4.91 3.40 -5.96
N LEU A 26 -4.45 2.21 -6.32
CA LEU A 26 -3.98 1.19 -5.38
C LEU A 26 -2.45 1.07 -5.45
N VAL A 27 -1.74 1.47 -4.39
CA VAL A 27 -0.26 1.50 -4.34
C VAL A 27 0.28 0.40 -3.44
N GLN A 28 1.07 -0.49 -4.01
CA GLN A 28 1.64 -1.65 -3.32
C GLN A 28 2.85 -1.34 -2.45
N GLY A 29 3.20 -2.30 -1.57
CA GLY A 29 4.33 -2.26 -0.66
C GLY A 29 5.68 -2.58 -1.32
N LEU A 30 6.70 -2.68 -0.47
CA LEU A 30 8.10 -2.95 -0.83
C LEU A 30 8.25 -4.27 -1.59
N GLY A 31 8.85 -4.21 -2.78
CA GLY A 31 9.18 -5.38 -3.59
C GLY A 31 7.99 -6.04 -4.29
N LEU A 32 6.78 -5.50 -4.15
CA LEU A 32 5.58 -6.08 -4.71
C LEU A 32 5.06 -5.26 -5.90
N SER A 33 4.62 -5.94 -6.96
CA SER A 33 3.94 -5.31 -8.09
C SER A 33 2.45 -5.11 -7.81
N SER A 34 1.79 -4.35 -8.67
CA SER A 34 0.33 -4.15 -8.62
C SER A 34 -0.49 -5.44 -8.65
N ARG A 35 0.05 -6.51 -9.22
CA ARG A 35 -0.60 -7.84 -9.28
C ARG A 35 -0.85 -8.44 -7.90
N PHE A 36 -0.14 -8.01 -6.85
CA PHE A 36 -0.35 -8.46 -5.47
C PHE A 36 -1.58 -7.83 -4.79
N TRP A 37 -2.39 -7.06 -5.51
CA TRP A 37 -3.73 -6.72 -5.09
C TRP A 37 -4.75 -7.83 -5.37
N PHE A 38 -4.40 -8.82 -6.20
CA PHE A 38 -5.24 -9.97 -6.58
C PHE A 38 -6.62 -9.53 -7.03
N ASP A 39 -7.67 -10.06 -6.39
CA ASP A 39 -9.09 -9.79 -6.66
C ASP A 39 -9.65 -8.57 -5.91
N VAL A 40 -8.82 -7.81 -5.19
CA VAL A 40 -9.27 -6.55 -4.53
C VAL A 40 -9.88 -5.57 -5.53
N PRO A 41 -9.30 -5.34 -6.72
CA PRO A 41 -9.95 -4.49 -7.72
C PRO A 41 -11.30 -5.03 -8.19
N ASP A 42 -11.43 -6.34 -8.41
CA ASP A 42 -12.69 -6.96 -8.83
C ASP A 42 -13.78 -6.83 -7.75
N ARG A 43 -13.42 -6.99 -6.47
CA ARG A 43 -14.33 -6.78 -5.33
C ARG A 43 -14.80 -5.32 -5.25
N LEU A 44 -13.88 -4.38 -5.44
CA LEU A 44 -14.22 -2.96 -5.47
C LEU A 44 -15.19 -2.64 -6.61
N LEU A 45 -14.96 -3.18 -7.82
CA LEU A 45 -15.84 -2.99 -8.97
C LEU A 45 -17.19 -3.69 -8.80
N ALA A 46 -17.23 -4.81 -8.08
CA ALA A 46 -18.48 -5.50 -7.76
C ALA A 46 -19.34 -4.68 -6.76
N GLU A 47 -18.71 -3.99 -5.80
CA GLU A 47 -19.40 -3.08 -4.88
C GLU A 47 -19.82 -1.77 -5.54
N ASN A 48 -19.01 -1.24 -6.47
CA ASN A 48 -19.27 0.01 -7.15
C ASN A 48 -18.74 0.00 -8.59
N SER A 49 -19.61 -0.20 -9.57
CA SER A 49 -19.27 -0.24 -10.99
C SER A 49 -18.83 1.13 -11.57
N ASP A 50 -19.06 2.24 -10.83
CA ASP A 50 -18.58 3.59 -11.22
C ASP A 50 -17.11 3.84 -10.86
N LEU A 51 -16.36 2.81 -10.46
CA LEU A 51 -14.95 2.95 -10.19
C LEU A 51 -14.09 2.87 -11.47
N ARG A 52 -13.00 3.63 -11.44
CA ARG A 52 -11.87 3.54 -12.36
C ARG A 52 -10.61 3.32 -11.54
N ILE A 53 -10.14 2.09 -11.48
CA ILE A 53 -9.05 1.66 -10.60
C ILE A 53 -7.74 1.70 -11.36
N VAL A 54 -6.78 2.49 -10.88
CA VAL A 54 -5.43 2.64 -11.42
C VAL A 54 -4.45 1.87 -10.54
N LEU A 55 -3.63 1.06 -11.15
CA LEU A 55 -2.73 0.11 -10.52
C LEU A 55 -1.29 0.33 -11.02
N PRO A 56 -0.53 1.28 -10.46
CA PRO A 56 0.85 1.48 -10.83
C PRO A 56 1.75 0.37 -10.26
N ASP A 57 2.72 -0.06 -11.05
CA ASP A 57 3.88 -0.80 -10.55
C ASP A 57 4.92 0.21 -10.05
N ASN A 58 5.32 0.10 -8.81
CA ASN A 58 6.38 0.95 -8.28
C ASN A 58 7.70 0.71 -9.04
N ARG A 59 8.55 1.74 -9.16
CA ARG A 59 9.86 1.60 -9.84
C ARG A 59 10.63 0.40 -9.30
N GLY A 60 11.07 -0.49 -10.21
CA GLY A 60 11.79 -1.71 -9.89
C GLY A 60 10.91 -2.93 -9.57
N THR A 61 9.58 -2.83 -9.71
CA THR A 61 8.67 -3.99 -9.56
C THR A 61 7.77 -4.15 -10.79
N GLY A 62 7.22 -5.34 -10.94
CA GLY A 62 6.32 -5.66 -12.05
C GLY A 62 6.96 -5.39 -13.40
N PHE A 63 6.30 -4.57 -14.20
CA PHE A 63 6.77 -4.16 -15.52
C PHE A 63 7.44 -2.77 -15.53
N SER A 64 7.54 -2.11 -14.36
CA SER A 64 8.26 -0.84 -14.26
C SER A 64 9.77 -1.03 -14.31
N ASP A 65 10.46 -0.07 -14.95
CA ASP A 65 11.91 -0.07 -15.00
C ASP A 65 12.50 0.09 -13.59
N ARG A 66 13.69 -0.47 -13.39
CA ARG A 66 14.53 -0.09 -12.25
C ARG A 66 15.04 1.33 -12.44
N SER A 67 14.99 2.11 -11.38
CA SER A 67 15.51 3.48 -11.41
C SER A 67 17.00 3.51 -11.78
N PRO A 68 17.44 4.39 -12.66
CA PRO A 68 18.86 4.57 -12.97
C PRO A 68 19.63 5.25 -11.84
N LYS A 69 18.94 5.90 -10.90
CA LYS A 69 19.50 6.66 -9.78
C LYS A 69 18.83 6.29 -8.47
N LEU A 70 19.50 6.58 -7.35
CA LEU A 70 18.88 6.52 -6.03
C LEU A 70 17.69 7.48 -5.96
N PHE A 71 16.64 7.06 -5.31
CA PHE A 71 15.39 7.80 -5.19
C PHE A 71 14.87 7.80 -3.75
N ARG A 72 13.84 8.56 -3.50
CA ARG A 72 13.14 8.65 -2.22
C ARG A 72 11.67 8.28 -2.41
N VAL A 73 10.97 8.00 -1.33
CA VAL A 73 9.51 7.76 -1.36
C VAL A 73 8.76 8.92 -2.03
N ARG A 74 9.21 10.17 -1.82
CA ARG A 74 8.64 11.35 -2.52
C ARG A 74 8.75 11.28 -4.04
N THR A 75 9.82 10.69 -4.58
CA THR A 75 9.97 10.49 -6.02
C THR A 75 8.92 9.50 -6.53
N MET A 76 8.62 8.45 -5.76
CA MET A 76 7.57 7.48 -6.09
C MET A 76 6.17 8.11 -6.01
N ALA A 77 5.95 9.05 -5.10
CA ALA A 77 4.73 9.84 -5.07
C ALA A 77 4.56 10.72 -6.32
N ASP A 78 5.66 11.34 -6.78
CA ASP A 78 5.68 12.10 -8.05
C ASP A 78 5.41 11.17 -9.26
N ASP A 79 5.84 9.90 -9.22
CA ASP A 79 5.52 8.89 -10.25
C ASP A 79 4.01 8.60 -10.29
N VAL A 80 3.38 8.40 -9.11
CA VAL A 80 1.93 8.19 -9.03
C VAL A 80 1.16 9.39 -9.58
N ALA A 81 1.60 10.62 -9.27
CA ALA A 81 0.99 11.83 -9.82
C ALA A 81 1.06 11.85 -11.37
N ARG A 82 2.19 11.45 -11.96
CA ARG A 82 2.34 11.33 -13.42
C ARG A 82 1.47 10.23 -14.03
N VAL A 83 1.29 9.12 -13.31
CA VAL A 83 0.35 8.07 -13.76
C VAL A 83 -1.07 8.60 -13.79
N LEU A 84 -1.48 9.43 -12.82
CA LEU A 84 -2.79 10.10 -12.84
C LEU A 84 -2.89 11.05 -14.05
N ASP A 85 -1.83 11.83 -14.36
CA ASP A 85 -1.81 12.71 -15.55
C ASP A 85 -1.98 11.91 -16.84
N ALA A 86 -1.26 10.79 -16.97
CA ALA A 86 -1.36 9.90 -18.14
C ALA A 86 -2.72 9.19 -18.29
N CYS A 87 -3.50 9.17 -17.21
CA CYS A 87 -4.87 8.65 -17.19
C CYS A 87 -5.93 9.74 -17.36
N ASP A 88 -5.56 11.01 -17.54
CA ASP A 88 -6.47 12.17 -17.53
C ASP A 88 -7.33 12.23 -16.25
N ILE A 89 -6.69 11.98 -15.09
CA ILE A 89 -7.33 11.98 -13.78
C ILE A 89 -6.79 13.16 -12.97
N ASP A 90 -7.64 14.15 -12.68
CA ASP A 90 -7.26 15.30 -11.87
C ASP A 90 -7.02 14.94 -10.41
N ALA A 91 -7.91 14.14 -9.82
CA ALA A 91 -7.80 13.71 -8.43
C ALA A 91 -8.45 12.34 -8.21
N ALA A 92 -7.87 11.54 -7.31
CA ALA A 92 -8.29 10.17 -7.01
C ALA A 92 -8.39 9.90 -5.50
N HIS A 93 -9.12 8.85 -5.13
CA HIS A 93 -8.95 8.19 -3.83
C HIS A 93 -7.68 7.35 -3.87
N VAL A 94 -6.83 7.47 -2.87
CA VAL A 94 -5.51 6.81 -2.85
C VAL A 94 -5.47 5.79 -1.71
N VAL A 95 -5.15 4.56 -2.06
CA VAL A 95 -5.06 3.43 -1.14
C VAL A 95 -3.62 2.92 -1.18
N GLY A 96 -2.93 2.94 -0.06
CA GLY A 96 -1.55 2.48 0.01
C GLY A 96 -1.29 1.57 1.18
N ILE A 97 -0.57 0.47 0.92
CA ILE A 97 -0.12 -0.46 1.97
C ILE A 97 1.38 -0.38 2.19
N SER A 98 1.83 -0.38 3.44
CA SER A 98 3.25 -0.43 3.82
C SER A 98 4.03 0.73 3.16
N MET A 99 5.04 0.44 2.32
CA MET A 99 5.72 1.44 1.50
C MET A 99 4.73 2.23 0.62
N GLY A 100 3.69 1.58 0.08
CA GLY A 100 2.62 2.25 -0.68
C GLY A 100 1.86 3.27 0.17
N GLY A 101 1.69 3.01 1.47
CA GLY A 101 1.14 3.97 2.42
C GLY A 101 2.06 5.17 2.67
N MET A 102 3.39 4.96 2.67
CA MET A 102 4.37 6.05 2.73
C MET A 102 4.33 6.90 1.46
N ILE A 103 4.17 6.26 0.28
CA ILE A 103 3.99 6.93 -1.01
C ILE A 103 2.71 7.77 -0.99
N ALA A 104 1.61 7.20 -0.51
CA ALA A 104 0.32 7.87 -0.40
C ALA A 104 0.37 9.09 0.55
N GLN A 105 1.09 8.99 1.68
CA GLN A 105 1.35 10.14 2.57
C GLN A 105 2.09 11.26 1.82
N GLN A 106 3.17 10.93 1.10
CA GLN A 106 3.93 11.91 0.33
C GLN A 106 3.11 12.51 -0.81
N LEU A 107 2.26 11.72 -1.47
CA LEU A 107 1.35 12.22 -2.49
C LEU A 107 0.34 13.23 -1.90
N ALA A 108 -0.28 12.89 -0.77
CA ALA A 108 -1.24 13.77 -0.10
C ALA A 108 -0.60 15.07 0.43
N LEU A 109 0.68 15.05 0.80
CA LEU A 109 1.40 16.24 1.26
C LEU A 109 1.87 17.14 0.12
N ARG A 110 2.40 16.54 -0.96
CA ARG A 110 3.05 17.26 -2.07
C ARG A 110 2.11 17.63 -3.21
N HIS A 111 1.07 16.83 -3.39
CA HIS A 111 0.08 16.96 -4.45
C HIS A 111 -1.34 16.98 -3.86
N LYS A 112 -1.58 17.90 -2.90
CA LYS A 112 -2.81 17.95 -2.10
C LYS A 112 -4.09 17.93 -2.94
N SER A 113 -4.14 18.65 -4.06
CA SER A 113 -5.29 18.70 -4.95
C SER A 113 -5.55 17.39 -5.72
N ARG A 114 -4.58 16.47 -5.72
CA ARG A 114 -4.68 15.19 -6.44
C ARG A 114 -5.28 14.07 -5.60
N VAL A 115 -5.53 14.29 -4.28
CA VAL A 115 -6.01 13.27 -3.36
C VAL A 115 -7.37 13.67 -2.78
N LYS A 116 -8.44 12.97 -3.22
CA LYS A 116 -9.82 13.16 -2.74
C LYS A 116 -10.04 12.54 -1.37
N GLY A 117 -9.41 11.41 -1.12
CA GLY A 117 -9.48 10.66 0.13
C GLY A 117 -8.34 9.65 0.21
N LEU A 118 -8.00 9.21 1.42
CA LEU A 118 -6.79 8.46 1.70
C LEU A 118 -7.07 7.22 2.55
N VAL A 119 -6.56 6.07 2.15
CA VAL A 119 -6.48 4.85 2.98
C VAL A 119 -5.02 4.48 3.18
N LEU A 120 -4.59 4.50 4.44
CA LEU A 120 -3.24 4.14 4.86
C LEU A 120 -3.28 2.79 5.58
N MET A 121 -2.72 1.75 5.00
CA MET A 121 -2.71 0.40 5.57
C MET A 121 -1.31 0.01 6.02
N ALA A 122 -1.18 -0.48 7.26
CA ALA A 122 0.04 -1.08 7.80
C ALA A 122 1.30 -0.27 7.44
N THR A 123 1.28 1.05 7.72
CA THR A 123 2.33 1.99 7.30
C THR A 123 2.86 2.84 8.45
N THR A 124 3.90 3.62 8.21
CA THR A 124 4.60 4.41 9.22
C THR A 124 4.86 5.85 8.74
N PRO A 125 4.94 6.83 9.66
CA PRO A 125 5.38 8.18 9.33
C PRO A 125 6.91 8.29 9.12
N GLY A 126 7.66 7.22 9.38
CA GLY A 126 9.12 7.23 9.42
C GLY A 126 9.68 7.76 10.75
N LEU A 127 11.01 7.64 10.92
CA LEU A 127 11.70 8.13 12.13
C LEU A 127 11.77 9.66 12.16
N PRO A 128 11.75 10.27 13.34
CA PRO A 128 11.80 9.66 14.69
C PRO A 128 10.41 9.34 15.28
N TYR A 129 9.33 9.59 14.56
CA TYR A 129 7.96 9.45 15.08
C TYR A 129 7.43 8.02 14.97
N GLY A 130 7.87 7.29 13.94
CA GLY A 130 7.52 5.89 13.74
C GLY A 130 8.22 4.95 14.71
N ARG A 131 7.64 3.76 14.86
CA ARG A 131 8.24 2.64 15.60
C ARG A 131 8.85 1.65 14.60
N LEU A 132 10.10 1.29 14.86
CA LEU A 132 10.80 0.30 14.06
C LEU A 132 10.24 -1.11 14.33
N PRO A 133 10.34 -2.01 13.34
CA PRO A 133 10.04 -3.42 13.55
C PRO A 133 11.00 -4.04 14.58
N PRO A 134 10.59 -5.13 15.25
CA PRO A 134 11.52 -5.93 16.04
C PRO A 134 12.72 -6.37 15.21
N MET A 135 13.90 -6.48 15.83
CA MET A 135 15.15 -6.86 15.16
C MET A 135 15.01 -8.19 14.37
N LYS A 136 14.25 -9.16 14.89
CA LYS A 136 13.96 -10.43 14.21
C LYS A 136 13.24 -10.22 12.89
N SER A 137 12.22 -9.35 12.88
CA SER A 137 11.45 -9.01 11.66
C SER A 137 12.33 -8.28 10.64
N LEU A 138 13.16 -7.35 11.10
CA LEU A 138 14.12 -6.65 10.24
C LEU A 138 15.14 -7.60 9.60
N ALA A 139 15.72 -8.52 10.37
CA ALA A 139 16.64 -9.53 9.86
C ALA A 139 15.95 -10.45 8.82
N THR A 140 14.71 -10.84 9.08
CA THR A 140 13.90 -11.64 8.15
C THR A 140 13.65 -10.89 6.86
N LEU A 141 13.29 -9.59 6.93
CA LEU A 141 13.06 -8.73 5.76
C LEU A 141 14.32 -8.60 4.91
N LEU A 142 15.47 -8.36 5.50
CA LEU A 142 16.74 -8.19 4.78
C LEU A 142 17.23 -9.47 4.07
N THR A 143 16.84 -10.64 4.56
CA THR A 143 17.16 -11.93 3.92
C THR A 143 16.12 -12.35 2.86
N MET A 144 15.01 -11.63 2.73
CA MET A 144 13.91 -11.95 1.83
C MET A 144 14.34 -12.13 0.36
N PRO A 145 15.11 -11.20 -0.27
CA PRO A 145 15.47 -11.31 -1.68
C PRO A 145 16.20 -12.61 -2.06
N SER A 146 17.00 -13.16 -1.13
CA SER A 146 17.75 -14.40 -1.37
C SER A 146 16.88 -15.67 -1.23
N LYS A 147 15.75 -15.55 -0.55
CA LYS A 147 14.88 -16.68 -0.20
C LYS A 147 13.61 -16.77 -1.06
N LEU A 148 13.21 -15.69 -1.74
CA LEU A 148 12.01 -15.64 -2.57
C LEU A 148 12.00 -16.59 -3.77
N ARG A 149 13.12 -17.18 -4.12
CA ARG A 149 13.27 -18.11 -5.25
C ARG A 149 13.10 -19.59 -4.90
N LYS A 150 12.77 -19.93 -3.64
CA LYS A 150 12.70 -21.32 -3.15
C LYS A 150 11.29 -21.66 -2.64
N GLU A 151 10.91 -22.92 -2.68
CA GLU A 151 9.62 -23.42 -2.13
C GLU A 151 9.41 -23.07 -0.65
N GLU A 152 10.48 -22.90 0.12
CA GLU A 152 10.43 -22.47 1.52
C GLU A 152 10.06 -20.98 1.69
N SER A 153 9.96 -20.23 0.58
CA SER A 153 9.70 -18.78 0.58
C SER A 153 8.37 -18.41 1.24
N ALA A 154 7.33 -19.24 1.04
CA ALA A 154 6.02 -18.99 1.64
C ALA A 154 6.05 -18.92 3.17
N ILE A 155 6.72 -19.89 3.81
CA ILE A 155 6.84 -19.94 5.28
C ILE A 155 7.70 -18.77 5.78
N HIS A 156 8.74 -18.39 5.01
CA HIS A 156 9.60 -17.28 5.37
C HIS A 156 8.85 -15.93 5.31
N ILE A 157 8.04 -15.74 4.25
CA ILE A 157 7.16 -14.58 4.10
C ILE A 157 6.08 -14.58 5.18
N ALA A 158 5.48 -15.75 5.46
CA ALA A 158 4.46 -15.90 6.48
C ALA A 158 4.96 -15.45 7.86
N LYS A 159 6.19 -15.83 8.24
CA LYS A 159 6.80 -15.43 9.52
C LYS A 159 7.00 -13.92 9.66
N LEU A 160 7.03 -13.20 8.54
CA LEU A 160 7.17 -11.75 8.52
C LEU A 160 5.82 -11.03 8.47
N LEU A 161 4.87 -11.58 7.71
CA LEU A 161 3.65 -10.88 7.31
C LEU A 161 2.39 -11.38 8.02
N LEU A 162 2.43 -12.58 8.62
CA LEU A 162 1.28 -13.17 9.32
C LEU A 162 1.56 -13.37 10.81
N PRO A 163 0.55 -13.30 11.67
CA PRO A 163 0.66 -13.74 13.05
C PRO A 163 0.95 -15.25 13.12
N GLU A 164 1.59 -15.69 14.19
CA GLU A 164 2.02 -17.07 14.36
C GLU A 164 0.86 -18.08 14.26
N ALA A 165 -0.31 -17.72 14.75
CA ALA A 165 -1.52 -18.53 14.66
C ALA A 165 -1.94 -18.86 13.22
N GLU A 166 -1.58 -18.01 12.25
CA GLU A 166 -1.92 -18.19 10.83
C GLU A 166 -0.84 -18.96 10.04
N TRP A 167 0.33 -19.25 10.61
CA TRP A 167 1.38 -19.97 9.90
C TRP A 167 0.98 -21.35 9.36
N PRO A 168 0.16 -22.15 10.07
CA PRO A 168 -0.34 -23.41 9.51
C PRO A 168 -1.15 -23.24 8.21
N ARG A 169 -1.82 -22.08 8.06
CA ARG A 169 -2.61 -21.73 6.90
C ARG A 169 -1.85 -20.87 5.87
N ALA A 170 -0.55 -20.62 6.09
CA ALA A 170 0.23 -19.71 5.27
C ALA A 170 0.20 -20.05 3.77
N ARG A 171 0.17 -21.34 3.40
CA ARG A 171 0.07 -21.76 2.00
C ARG A 171 -1.27 -21.35 1.38
N GLU A 172 -2.37 -21.51 2.11
CA GLU A 172 -3.72 -21.10 1.67
C GLU A 172 -3.81 -19.58 1.53
N ILE A 173 -3.35 -18.83 2.56
CA ILE A 173 -3.40 -17.36 2.59
C ILE A 173 -2.55 -16.75 1.47
N PHE A 174 -1.37 -17.34 1.21
CA PHE A 174 -0.46 -16.90 0.17
C PHE A 174 -0.57 -17.71 -1.13
N ASP A 175 -1.68 -18.44 -1.31
CA ASP A 175 -1.97 -19.04 -2.61
C ASP A 175 -2.00 -17.96 -3.70
N GLY A 176 -1.33 -18.22 -4.81
CA GLY A 176 -1.10 -17.22 -5.85
C GLY A 176 0.04 -16.20 -5.57
N TRP A 177 0.37 -15.87 -4.31
CA TRP A 177 1.56 -15.05 -4.00
C TRP A 177 2.84 -15.74 -4.41
N ILE A 178 2.93 -17.04 -4.11
CA ILE A 178 4.09 -17.87 -4.44
C ILE A 178 4.30 -17.91 -5.95
N ASP A 179 3.23 -18.13 -6.71
CA ASP A 179 3.27 -18.15 -8.17
C ASP A 179 3.71 -16.79 -8.74
N LEU A 180 3.18 -15.68 -8.19
CA LEU A 180 3.58 -14.35 -8.60
C LEU A 180 5.06 -14.07 -8.29
N ILE A 181 5.55 -14.46 -7.12
CA ILE A 181 6.95 -14.28 -6.73
C ILE A 181 7.87 -15.10 -7.64
N GLN A 182 7.47 -16.31 -8.01
CA GLN A 182 8.26 -17.17 -8.90
C GLN A 182 8.26 -16.69 -10.34
N THR A 183 7.12 -16.23 -10.85
CA THR A 183 6.95 -15.79 -12.24
C THR A 183 7.35 -14.33 -12.48
N SER A 184 7.39 -13.53 -11.44
CA SER A 184 7.72 -12.10 -11.52
C SER A 184 8.57 -11.65 -10.31
N PRO A 185 9.76 -12.25 -10.11
CA PRO A 185 10.58 -11.93 -8.95
C PRO A 185 11.12 -10.50 -9.04
N VAL A 186 11.11 -9.81 -7.91
CA VAL A 186 11.81 -8.53 -7.79
C VAL A 186 13.32 -8.76 -7.84
N GLU A 187 14.04 -7.95 -8.60
CA GLU A 187 15.49 -7.98 -8.58
C GLU A 187 16.02 -7.57 -7.20
N PRO A 188 17.03 -8.28 -6.63
CA PRO A 188 17.57 -7.92 -5.32
C PRO A 188 18.01 -6.47 -5.21
N ARG A 189 18.62 -5.92 -6.27
CA ARG A 189 19.06 -4.53 -6.28
C ARG A 189 17.86 -3.55 -6.26
N ALA A 190 16.79 -3.83 -7.00
CA ALA A 190 15.59 -3.01 -6.99
C ALA A 190 14.91 -3.03 -5.60
N PHE A 191 14.88 -4.19 -4.96
CA PHE A 191 14.41 -4.32 -3.58
C PHE A 191 15.21 -3.44 -2.61
N PHE A 192 16.56 -3.49 -2.68
CA PHE A 192 17.40 -2.69 -1.79
C PHE A 192 17.34 -1.19 -2.10
N ASP A 193 17.16 -0.79 -3.37
CA ASP A 193 16.94 0.60 -3.75
C ASP A 193 15.62 1.14 -3.13
N GLN A 194 14.54 0.35 -3.19
CA GLN A 194 13.27 0.67 -2.52
C GLN A 194 13.41 0.67 -1.00
N PHE A 195 14.12 -0.32 -0.43
CA PHE A 195 14.37 -0.41 1.01
C PHE A 195 15.13 0.82 1.53
N ALA A 196 16.14 1.29 0.79
CA ALA A 196 16.85 2.53 1.12
C ALA A 196 15.92 3.75 1.10
N ALA A 197 14.97 3.80 0.15
CA ALA A 197 13.97 4.86 0.09
C ALA A 197 13.02 4.80 1.30
N VAL A 198 12.62 3.59 1.74
CA VAL A 198 11.81 3.36 2.95
C VAL A 198 12.55 3.81 4.21
N CYS A 199 13.81 3.41 4.38
CA CYS A 199 14.63 3.82 5.53
C CYS A 199 14.83 5.33 5.61
N ALA A 200 14.81 6.01 4.48
CA ALA A 200 14.94 7.46 4.38
C ALA A 200 13.58 8.19 4.35
N HIS A 201 12.47 7.46 4.52
CA HIS A 201 11.14 8.05 4.57
C HIS A 201 10.91 8.79 5.88
N TRP A 202 10.31 9.96 5.74
CA TRP A 202 9.91 10.79 6.85
C TRP A 202 8.85 11.81 6.40
N THR A 203 7.76 11.92 7.15
CA THR A 203 6.72 12.94 6.94
C THR A 203 6.68 13.95 8.06
N GLY A 204 7.26 13.63 9.20
CA GLY A 204 7.39 14.55 10.33
C GLY A 204 6.07 15.10 10.82
N LYS A 205 6.12 16.38 11.23
CA LYS A 205 4.93 17.11 11.67
C LYS A 205 4.02 17.51 10.50
N GLU A 206 4.54 17.49 9.27
CA GLU A 206 3.79 17.84 8.05
C GLU A 206 2.63 16.89 7.81
N ILE A 207 2.63 15.70 8.44
CA ILE A 207 1.50 14.75 8.36
C ILE A 207 0.16 15.37 8.78
N ALA A 208 0.20 16.38 9.66
CA ALA A 208 -0.97 17.14 10.08
C ALA A 208 -1.54 18.06 8.98
N ASP A 209 -0.79 18.27 7.89
CA ASP A 209 -1.24 19.06 6.74
C ASP A 209 -2.06 18.25 5.73
N ILE A 210 -2.23 16.96 5.96
CA ILE A 210 -3.15 16.13 5.19
C ILE A 210 -4.58 16.55 5.57
N SER A 211 -5.32 17.07 4.59
CA SER A 211 -6.66 17.63 4.80
C SER A 211 -7.78 16.79 4.20
N CYS A 212 -7.47 15.78 3.40
CA CYS A 212 -8.48 14.89 2.84
C CYS A 212 -8.98 13.87 3.88
N PRO A 213 -10.24 13.41 3.78
CA PRO A 213 -10.75 12.32 4.59
C PRO A 213 -9.81 11.11 4.55
N THR A 214 -9.44 10.59 5.73
CA THR A 214 -8.42 9.55 5.84
C THR A 214 -8.91 8.41 6.72
N HIS A 215 -8.73 7.17 6.24
CA HIS A 215 -8.82 5.95 7.03
C HIS A 215 -7.42 5.35 7.23
N VAL A 216 -7.13 4.95 8.45
CA VAL A 216 -5.88 4.27 8.81
C VAL A 216 -6.23 2.86 9.26
N ILE A 217 -5.65 1.85 8.62
CA ILE A 217 -5.93 0.44 8.93
C ILE A 217 -4.64 -0.24 9.40
N THR A 218 -4.72 -1.04 10.43
CA THR A 218 -3.61 -1.86 10.93
C THR A 218 -4.12 -3.19 11.48
N GLY A 219 -3.34 -4.23 11.36
CA GLY A 219 -3.53 -5.44 12.14
C GLY A 219 -2.91 -5.28 13.54
N ASP A 220 -3.54 -5.80 14.58
CA ASP A 220 -3.01 -5.75 15.96
C ASP A 220 -1.76 -6.62 16.14
N SER A 221 -1.58 -7.59 15.25
CA SER A 221 -0.48 -8.56 15.24
C SER A 221 0.57 -8.29 14.17
N ASP A 222 0.62 -7.05 13.62
CA ASP A 222 1.62 -6.66 12.63
C ASP A 222 3.03 -6.59 13.26
N ALA A 223 3.86 -7.58 12.93
CA ALA A 223 5.24 -7.68 13.41
C ALA A 223 6.24 -6.91 12.54
N LEU A 224 5.82 -6.43 11.34
CA LEU A 224 6.69 -5.66 10.44
C LEU A 224 6.53 -4.16 10.63
N ILE A 225 5.30 -3.67 10.69
CA ILE A 225 5.02 -2.26 10.99
C ILE A 225 4.13 -2.21 12.24
N PRO A 226 4.73 -2.02 13.42
CA PRO A 226 3.99 -2.05 14.68
C PRO A 226 2.73 -1.16 14.65
N PRO A 227 1.58 -1.61 15.18
CA PRO A 227 0.28 -0.90 15.13
C PRO A 227 0.35 0.53 15.69
N LYS A 228 1.27 0.79 16.60
CA LYS A 228 1.53 2.12 17.15
C LYS A 228 1.90 3.18 16.11
N ASN A 229 2.37 2.77 14.93
CA ASN A 229 2.57 3.69 13.80
C ASN A 229 1.23 4.21 13.28
N SER A 230 0.26 3.32 13.12
CA SER A 230 -1.09 3.66 12.66
C SER A 230 -1.86 4.48 13.69
N GLU A 231 -1.71 4.15 14.99
CA GLU A 231 -2.25 4.95 16.08
C GLU A 231 -1.70 6.39 16.02
N TRP A 232 -0.39 6.53 15.85
CA TRP A 232 0.25 7.84 15.75
C TRP A 232 -0.23 8.64 14.53
N LEU A 233 -0.35 7.99 13.36
CA LEU A 233 -0.86 8.61 12.13
C LEU A 233 -2.30 9.10 12.31
N SER A 234 -3.18 8.26 12.87
CA SER A 234 -4.59 8.61 13.07
C SER A 234 -4.80 9.75 14.06
N GLN A 235 -3.92 9.87 15.06
CA GLN A 235 -3.96 10.98 16.03
C GLN A 235 -3.45 12.31 15.47
N ARG A 236 -2.67 12.29 14.38
CA ARG A 236 -2.03 13.46 13.81
C ARG A 236 -2.68 13.96 12.53
N ILE A 237 -3.24 13.08 11.74
CA ILE A 237 -3.99 13.47 10.54
C ILE A 237 -5.38 13.95 10.98
N PRO A 238 -5.77 15.21 10.71
CA PRO A 238 -7.05 15.73 11.15
C PRO A 238 -8.23 14.91 10.64
N GLY A 239 -9.10 14.47 11.55
CA GLY A 239 -10.29 13.72 11.22
C GLY A 239 -10.05 12.30 10.68
N ALA A 240 -8.84 11.75 10.85
CA ALA A 240 -8.57 10.37 10.45
C ALA A 240 -9.28 9.35 11.36
N GLU A 241 -9.78 8.28 10.76
CA GLU A 241 -10.42 7.16 11.44
C GLU A 241 -9.46 5.97 11.50
N LEU A 242 -9.24 5.40 12.70
CA LEU A 242 -8.41 4.23 12.91
C LEU A 242 -9.24 2.95 12.95
N HIS A 243 -8.82 1.95 12.17
CA HIS A 243 -9.39 0.61 12.15
C HIS A 243 -8.30 -0.39 12.55
N VAL A 244 -8.46 -1.02 13.72
CA VAL A 244 -7.56 -2.08 14.20
C VAL A 244 -8.24 -3.42 13.98
N LEU A 245 -7.57 -4.29 13.23
CA LEU A 245 -8.07 -5.62 12.85
C LEU A 245 -7.49 -6.67 13.80
N ALA A 246 -8.36 -7.34 14.56
CA ALA A 246 -7.95 -8.35 15.51
C ALA A 246 -7.40 -9.60 14.81
N GLY A 247 -6.25 -10.11 15.27
CA GLY A 247 -5.60 -11.29 14.73
C GLY A 247 -5.03 -11.13 13.30
N VAL A 248 -4.92 -9.93 12.81
CA VAL A 248 -4.38 -9.64 11.48
C VAL A 248 -2.93 -9.14 11.57
N GLY A 249 -2.07 -9.63 10.70
CA GLY A 249 -0.68 -9.19 10.55
C GLY A 249 -0.50 -8.09 9.52
N HIS A 250 0.69 -8.05 8.91
CA HIS A 250 1.05 -7.05 7.91
C HIS A 250 0.34 -7.24 6.55
N ALA A 251 0.04 -8.50 6.18
CA ALA A 251 -0.56 -8.83 4.89
C ALA A 251 -2.09 -8.66 4.89
N ILE A 252 -2.59 -7.48 5.26
CA ILE A 252 -4.02 -7.20 5.36
C ILE A 252 -4.80 -7.66 4.12
N PRO A 253 -4.40 -7.32 2.86
CA PRO A 253 -5.15 -7.75 1.68
C PRO A 253 -5.12 -9.25 1.43
N ALA A 254 -4.18 -9.99 2.01
CA ALA A 254 -4.13 -11.45 1.89
C ALA A 254 -5.02 -12.14 2.94
N GLN A 255 -5.12 -11.55 4.14
CA GLN A 255 -5.91 -12.11 5.24
C GLN A 255 -7.39 -11.70 5.20
N ASP A 256 -7.68 -10.45 4.82
CA ASP A 256 -9.05 -9.92 4.74
C ASP A 256 -9.19 -8.92 3.57
N ARG A 257 -9.53 -9.44 2.39
CA ARG A 257 -9.74 -8.62 1.19
C ARG A 257 -11.00 -7.77 1.26
N ASP A 258 -12.01 -8.25 1.98
CA ASP A 258 -13.28 -7.55 2.13
C ASP A 258 -13.15 -6.30 2.99
N VAL A 259 -12.25 -6.30 3.99
CA VAL A 259 -12.01 -5.08 4.79
C VAL A 259 -11.44 -3.96 3.93
N VAL A 260 -10.59 -4.29 2.95
CA VAL A 260 -10.04 -3.29 2.03
C VAL A 260 -11.15 -2.69 1.19
N ALA A 261 -11.99 -3.54 0.55
CA ALA A 261 -13.09 -3.10 -0.27
C ALA A 261 -14.09 -2.24 0.53
N ARG A 262 -14.56 -2.74 1.67
CA ARG A 262 -15.49 -1.99 2.55
C ARG A 262 -14.94 -0.64 3.01
N THR A 263 -13.64 -0.56 3.34
CA THR A 263 -13.06 0.71 3.80
C THR A 263 -12.95 1.72 2.68
N VAL A 264 -12.57 1.27 1.48
CA VAL A 264 -12.53 2.15 0.30
C VAL A 264 -13.93 2.65 -0.05
N SER A 265 -14.94 1.78 -0.05
CA SER A 265 -16.32 2.15 -0.32
C SER A 265 -16.86 3.17 0.69
N ARG A 266 -16.54 3.00 2.00
CA ARG A 266 -16.89 3.98 3.05
C ARG A 266 -16.20 5.33 2.83
N LEU A 267 -14.92 5.32 2.48
CA LEU A 267 -14.17 6.55 2.18
C LEU A 267 -14.82 7.31 1.02
N ILE A 268 -15.14 6.62 -0.06
CA ILE A 268 -15.78 7.22 -1.25
C ILE A 268 -17.13 7.84 -0.87
N ALA A 269 -17.98 7.11 -0.14
CA ALA A 269 -19.26 7.60 0.34
C ALA A 269 -19.12 8.86 1.20
N ARG A 270 -18.12 8.88 2.10
CA ARG A 270 -17.81 10.04 2.96
C ARG A 270 -17.41 11.28 2.15
N VAL A 271 -16.58 11.09 1.12
CA VAL A 271 -16.13 12.19 0.23
C VAL A 271 -17.27 12.70 -0.65
N GLY A 272 -18.18 11.82 -1.09
CA GLY A 272 -19.35 12.16 -1.92
C GLY A 272 -20.49 12.85 -1.17
N GLY A 273 -20.34 13.13 0.14
CA GLY A 273 -21.38 13.80 0.95
C GLY A 273 -22.49 12.87 1.45
N GLY A 274 -22.34 11.55 1.29
CA GLY A 274 -23.23 10.56 1.89
C GLY A 274 -22.99 10.47 3.40
N THR A 275 -24.04 10.59 4.20
CA THR A 275 -24.00 10.30 5.64
C THR A 275 -23.70 8.80 5.80
N ALA A 276 -22.47 8.47 6.15
CA ALA A 276 -22.11 7.10 6.50
C ALA A 276 -22.92 6.72 7.74
N GLU A 277 -23.78 5.71 7.62
CA GLU A 277 -24.43 5.09 8.77
C GLU A 277 -23.37 4.67 9.78
N ALA A 278 -23.53 5.11 11.03
CA ALA A 278 -22.60 4.77 12.10
C ALA A 278 -22.44 3.23 12.21
N PRO A 279 -21.26 2.70 12.46
CA PRO A 279 -21.04 1.26 12.51
C PRO A 279 -21.93 0.65 13.61
N ARG A 280 -22.79 -0.31 13.24
CA ARG A 280 -23.47 -1.16 14.20
C ARG A 280 -22.36 -1.88 14.98
N LYS A 281 -22.29 -1.62 16.29
CA LYS A 281 -21.45 -2.41 17.19
C LYS A 281 -21.92 -3.86 17.06
N VAL A 282 -21.09 -4.69 16.47
CA VAL A 282 -21.25 -6.14 16.57
C VAL A 282 -20.80 -6.51 17.98
N ALA A 283 -21.73 -7.04 18.76
CA ALA A 283 -21.54 -7.51 20.12
C ALA A 283 -20.64 -8.76 20.15
#